data_9fd4316e4fd279370438df61a2252f01
#
_entry.id   9fd4316e4fd279370438df61a2252f01
#
_cell.length_a   1.000
_cell.length_b   1.000
_cell.length_c   1.000
_cell.angle_alpha   90.00
_cell.angle_beta   90.00
_cell.angle_gamma   90.00
#
_symmetry.space_group_name_H-M   'P 1'
#
loop_
_entity.id
_entity.type
_entity.pdbx_description
1 polymer ?
#
loop_
_entity_poly.entity_id
_entity_poly.type
_entity_poly.pdbx_seq_one_letter_code
_entity_poly.pdbx_strand_id
1 'polypeptide(L)'
;MGEIQPNIVMQAKDCSDLAAQIKLGTVDAIIGWDVFAYWYPDTPMDNIPIPPEINRVRHIPAGVTVFARDKKEAQRFVNFLASVEGKRCYEKCGYCIKPPTLTAGRDKSASPKRSN
;
A
#
# COMPACT_ATOMS: atom_id res chain seq x y z
N MET A 1 -13.69 -12.83 12.62
CA MET A 1 -12.44 -13.33 11.99
C MET A 1 -12.47 -14.82 11.62
N GLY A 2 -13.42 -15.61 12.13
CA GLY A 2 -13.46 -17.06 11.90
C GLY A 2 -13.87 -17.54 10.51
N GLU A 3 -14.54 -16.70 9.70
CA GLU A 3 -15.11 -17.18 8.43
C GLU A 3 -14.16 -17.05 7.23
N ILE A 4 -13.18 -16.17 7.26
CA ILE A 4 -12.23 -15.98 6.15
C ILE A 4 -11.06 -16.99 6.24
N GLN A 5 -10.60 -17.29 7.45
CA GLN A 5 -9.42 -18.12 7.68
C GLN A 5 -9.42 -19.47 6.98
N PRO A 6 -10.54 -20.23 6.95
CA PRO A 6 -10.59 -21.51 6.24
C PRO A 6 -10.40 -21.41 4.72
N ASN A 7 -10.65 -20.23 4.15
CA ASN A 7 -10.55 -19.97 2.71
C ASN A 7 -9.22 -19.34 2.29
N ILE A 8 -8.30 -19.09 3.25
CA ILE A 8 -6.96 -18.62 2.93
C ILE A 8 -6.12 -19.78 2.43
N VAL A 9 -5.94 -19.85 1.11
CA VAL A 9 -5.17 -20.93 0.47
C VAL A 9 -3.66 -20.65 0.49
N MET A 10 -3.26 -19.37 0.62
CA MET A 10 -1.84 -19.00 0.70
C MET A 10 -1.65 -17.62 1.32
N GLN A 11 -0.44 -17.35 1.77
CA GLN A 11 0.03 -16.03 2.14
C GLN A 11 1.19 -15.65 1.21
N ALA A 12 1.02 -14.59 0.44
CA ALA A 12 2.07 -14.10 -0.45
C ALA A 12 3.22 -13.47 0.36
N LYS A 13 4.43 -13.64 -0.13
CA LYS A 13 5.64 -13.08 0.50
C LYS A 13 5.77 -11.58 0.27
N ASP A 14 5.22 -11.07 -0.85
CA ASP A 14 5.25 -9.66 -1.23
C ASP A 14 4.11 -9.31 -2.19
N CYS A 15 4.02 -8.01 -2.55
CA CYS A 15 2.97 -7.51 -3.44
C CYS A 15 3.05 -8.08 -4.86
N SER A 16 4.26 -8.35 -5.36
CA SER A 16 4.45 -8.89 -6.71
C SER A 16 3.97 -10.34 -6.79
N ASP A 17 4.27 -11.13 -5.76
CA ASP A 17 3.78 -12.50 -5.65
C ASP A 17 2.24 -12.52 -5.56
N LEU A 18 1.66 -11.66 -4.72
CA LEU A 18 0.20 -11.56 -4.58
C LEU A 18 -0.47 -11.19 -5.91
N ALA A 19 0.07 -10.22 -6.63
CA ALA A 19 -0.47 -9.80 -7.92
C ALA A 19 -0.31 -10.89 -9.00
N ALA A 20 0.78 -11.65 -8.95
CA ALA A 20 0.99 -12.78 -9.86
C ALA A 20 -0.07 -13.86 -9.69
N GLN A 21 -0.50 -14.16 -8.47
CA GLN A 21 -1.51 -15.20 -8.20
C GLN A 21 -2.86 -14.87 -8.84
N ILE A 22 -3.32 -13.62 -8.72
CA ILE A 22 -4.59 -13.22 -9.37
C ILE A 22 -4.45 -13.20 -10.89
N LYS A 23 -3.31 -12.76 -11.42
CA LYS A 23 -3.05 -12.74 -12.85
C LYS A 23 -3.01 -14.14 -13.47
N LEU A 24 -2.46 -15.12 -12.75
CA LEU A 24 -2.39 -16.51 -13.18
C LEU A 24 -3.70 -17.28 -12.96
N GLY A 25 -4.68 -16.70 -12.27
CA GLY A 25 -5.94 -17.36 -11.93
C GLY A 25 -5.77 -18.53 -10.95
N THR A 26 -4.73 -18.50 -10.12
CA THR A 26 -4.48 -19.54 -9.11
C THR A 26 -5.30 -19.33 -7.84
N VAL A 27 -5.88 -18.16 -7.69
CA VAL A 27 -6.78 -17.78 -6.59
C VAL A 27 -7.95 -16.96 -7.16
N ASP A 28 -9.12 -17.05 -6.54
CA ASP A 28 -10.32 -16.33 -6.97
C ASP A 28 -10.35 -14.89 -6.44
N ALA A 29 -9.69 -14.62 -5.31
CA ALA A 29 -9.64 -13.30 -4.70
C ALA A 29 -8.31 -13.09 -3.94
N ILE A 30 -7.92 -11.82 -3.84
CA ILE A 30 -6.77 -11.39 -3.04
C ILE A 30 -7.18 -10.23 -2.13
N ILE A 31 -6.50 -10.09 -1.00
CA ILE A 31 -6.55 -8.90 -0.16
C ILE A 31 -5.21 -8.19 -0.30
N GLY A 32 -5.23 -7.03 -0.93
CA GLY A 32 -4.01 -6.29 -1.27
C GLY A 32 -4.26 -4.80 -1.45
N TRP A 33 -3.39 -4.16 -2.20
CA TRP A 33 -3.51 -2.75 -2.54
C TRP A 33 -4.46 -2.54 -3.72
N ASP A 34 -5.29 -1.54 -3.66
CA ASP A 34 -6.22 -1.15 -4.72
C ASP A 34 -5.56 -0.79 -6.05
N VAL A 35 -4.29 -0.40 -6.03
CA VAL A 35 -3.51 -0.08 -7.22
C VAL A 35 -3.24 -1.26 -8.15
N PHE A 36 -3.47 -2.50 -7.73
CA PHE A 36 -3.22 -3.67 -8.59
C PHE A 36 -4.03 -3.64 -9.87
N ALA A 37 -5.26 -3.16 -9.85
CA ALA A 37 -6.06 -2.98 -11.05
C ALA A 37 -5.44 -2.00 -12.05
N TYR A 38 -4.70 -1.00 -11.58
CA TYR A 38 -3.95 -0.07 -12.43
C TYR A 38 -2.68 -0.68 -13.01
N TRP A 39 -2.00 -1.55 -12.25
CA TRP A 39 -0.76 -2.18 -12.70
C TRP A 39 -1.01 -3.28 -13.74
N TYR A 40 -2.18 -3.89 -13.72
CA TYR A 40 -2.54 -5.01 -14.59
C TYR A 40 -3.88 -4.76 -15.29
N PRO A 41 -3.95 -3.74 -16.19
CA PRO A 41 -5.20 -3.34 -16.84
C PRO A 41 -5.81 -4.44 -17.72
N ASP A 42 -4.98 -5.35 -18.22
CA ASP A 42 -5.42 -6.47 -19.07
C ASP A 42 -5.88 -7.70 -18.26
N THR A 43 -5.77 -7.65 -16.94
CA THR A 43 -6.25 -8.74 -16.07
C THR A 43 -7.68 -8.42 -15.64
N PRO A 44 -8.68 -9.26 -15.98
CA PRO A 44 -10.06 -9.04 -15.58
C PRO A 44 -10.18 -9.23 -14.05
N MET A 45 -10.22 -8.15 -13.30
CA MET A 45 -10.40 -8.14 -11.85
C MET A 45 -11.28 -6.98 -11.42
N ASP A 46 -12.16 -7.24 -10.47
CA ASP A 46 -12.97 -6.21 -9.81
C ASP A 46 -12.27 -5.74 -8.53
N ASN A 47 -12.16 -4.44 -8.37
CA ASN A 47 -11.63 -3.85 -7.15
C ASN A 47 -12.77 -3.56 -6.17
N ILE A 48 -12.85 -4.35 -5.10
CA ILE A 48 -13.86 -4.20 -4.06
C ILE A 48 -13.24 -3.46 -2.88
N PRO A 49 -13.63 -2.20 -2.63
CA PRO A 49 -13.03 -1.43 -1.54
C PRO A 49 -13.42 -2.00 -0.18
N ILE A 50 -12.43 -2.11 0.71
CA ILE A 50 -12.68 -2.47 2.11
C ILE A 50 -13.36 -1.28 2.79
N PRO A 51 -14.47 -1.51 3.54
CA PRO A 51 -15.18 -0.43 4.22
C PRO A 51 -14.26 0.42 5.10
N PRO A 52 -14.39 1.77 5.09
CA PRO A 52 -13.50 2.68 5.80
C PRO A 52 -13.39 2.40 7.31
N GLU A 53 -14.44 1.83 7.92
CA GLU A 53 -14.51 1.52 9.35
C GLU A 53 -13.50 0.45 9.77
N ILE A 54 -13.14 -0.43 8.85
CA ILE A 54 -12.21 -1.54 9.09
C ILE A 54 -10.93 -1.42 8.26
N ASN A 55 -10.89 -0.49 7.30
CA ASN A 55 -9.71 -0.22 6.48
C ASN A 55 -8.73 0.67 7.24
N ARG A 56 -7.43 0.37 7.08
CA ARG A 56 -6.34 1.23 7.56
C ARG A 56 -5.56 1.75 6.38
N VAL A 57 -5.87 2.97 5.96
CA VAL A 57 -5.09 3.66 4.93
C VAL A 57 -3.66 3.88 5.43
N ARG A 58 -2.69 3.50 4.62
CA ARG A 58 -1.26 3.63 4.92
C ARG A 58 -0.63 4.65 4.00
N HIS A 59 0.37 5.35 4.51
CA HIS A 59 1.21 6.23 3.71
C HIS A 59 2.43 5.46 3.21
N ILE A 60 2.91 5.84 2.03
CA ILE A 60 4.20 5.38 1.50
C ILE A 60 5.24 6.42 1.92
N PRO A 61 6.09 6.15 2.92
CA PRO A 61 7.13 7.08 3.33
C PRO A 61 8.31 7.04 2.36
N ALA A 62 8.95 8.17 2.15
CA ALA A 62 10.23 8.28 1.50
C ALA A 62 11.21 9.01 2.41
N GLY A 63 12.47 8.60 2.41
CA GLY A 63 13.50 9.22 3.24
C GLY A 63 14.90 9.06 2.64
N VAL A 64 15.81 9.93 3.05
CA VAL A 64 17.21 9.88 2.65
C VAL A 64 17.98 8.98 3.61
N THR A 65 18.71 8.00 3.08
CA THR A 65 19.53 7.11 3.91
C THR A 65 20.83 7.78 4.35
N VAL A 66 21.41 7.31 5.45
CA VAL A 66 22.73 7.79 5.93
C VAL A 66 23.85 7.47 4.93
N PHE A 67 23.66 6.49 4.06
CA PHE A 67 24.62 6.01 3.07
C PHE A 67 24.51 6.73 1.72
N ALA A 68 23.58 7.69 1.58
CA ALA A 68 23.44 8.45 0.33
C ALA A 68 24.75 9.19 0.01
N ARG A 69 25.29 8.98 -1.20
CA ARG A 69 26.52 9.63 -1.66
C ARG A 69 26.33 11.15 -1.75
N ASP A 70 25.23 11.58 -2.34
CA ASP A 70 24.79 12.97 -2.37
C ASP A 70 23.46 13.10 -1.62
N LYS A 71 23.56 13.50 -0.36
CA LYS A 71 22.38 13.72 0.51
C LYS A 71 21.52 14.87 0.05
N LYS A 72 22.14 15.88 -0.59
CA LYS A 72 21.42 17.08 -1.05
C LYS A 72 20.53 16.73 -2.25
N GLU A 73 21.06 16.01 -3.22
CA GLU A 73 20.28 15.53 -4.36
C GLU A 73 19.21 14.51 -3.93
N ALA A 74 19.56 13.58 -3.04
CA ALA A 74 18.58 12.65 -2.49
C ALA A 74 17.42 13.37 -1.77
N GLN A 75 17.73 14.42 -1.01
CA GLN A 75 16.70 15.23 -0.35
C GLN A 75 15.84 16.01 -1.36
N ARG A 76 16.44 16.54 -2.46
CA ARG A 76 15.68 17.18 -3.54
C ARG A 76 14.68 16.21 -4.17
N PHE A 77 15.08 14.97 -4.40
CA PHE A 77 14.19 13.93 -4.91
C PHE A 77 13.03 13.63 -3.93
N VAL A 78 13.32 13.46 -2.64
CA VAL A 78 12.28 13.25 -1.62
C VAL A 78 11.30 14.43 -1.58
N ASN A 79 11.82 15.67 -1.66
CA ASN A 79 10.99 16.87 -1.70
C ASN A 79 10.12 16.94 -2.99
N PHE A 80 10.69 16.50 -4.13
CA PHE A 80 9.92 16.38 -5.37
C PHE A 80 8.75 15.40 -5.22
N LEU A 81 8.96 14.23 -4.61
CA LEU A 81 7.88 13.26 -4.38
C LEU A 81 6.72 13.85 -3.55
N ALA A 82 7.02 14.75 -2.62
CA ALA A 82 6.02 15.45 -1.81
C ALA A 82 5.38 16.67 -2.51
N SER A 83 5.93 17.10 -3.65
CA SER A 83 5.43 18.25 -4.41
C SER A 83 4.12 17.94 -5.13
N VAL A 84 3.49 18.98 -5.71
CA VAL A 84 2.27 18.84 -6.52
C VAL A 84 2.54 17.97 -7.75
N GLU A 85 3.69 18.13 -8.39
CA GLU A 85 4.09 17.38 -9.58
C GLU A 85 4.33 15.90 -9.23
N GLY A 86 5.07 15.64 -8.15
CA GLY A 86 5.30 14.28 -7.67
C GLY A 86 3.99 13.56 -7.31
N LYS A 87 3.10 14.25 -6.61
CA LYS A 87 1.76 13.71 -6.28
C LYS A 87 0.94 13.37 -7.53
N ARG A 88 0.98 14.21 -8.57
CA ARG A 88 0.32 13.92 -9.85
C ARG A 88 0.88 12.65 -10.53
N CYS A 89 2.18 12.38 -10.39
CA CYS A 89 2.76 11.15 -10.89
C CYS A 89 2.19 9.93 -10.17
N TYR A 90 2.07 9.99 -8.84
CA TYR A 90 1.44 8.92 -8.06
C TYR A 90 -0.03 8.71 -8.44
N GLU A 91 -0.79 9.80 -8.59
CA GLU A 91 -2.21 9.73 -8.97
C GLU A 91 -2.41 9.03 -10.32
N LYS A 92 -1.54 9.31 -11.31
CA LYS A 92 -1.56 8.62 -12.61
C LYS A 92 -1.29 7.12 -12.51
N CYS A 93 -0.64 6.69 -11.46
CA CYS A 93 -0.37 5.27 -11.17
C CYS A 93 -1.42 4.65 -10.25
N GLY A 94 -2.56 5.32 -10.02
CA GLY A 94 -3.65 4.81 -9.21
C GLY A 94 -3.52 5.01 -7.71
N TYR A 95 -2.48 5.72 -7.24
CA TYR A 95 -2.33 6.01 -5.82
C TYR A 95 -3.23 7.16 -5.35
N CYS A 96 -3.81 7.02 -4.16
CA CYS A 96 -4.55 8.09 -3.53
C CYS A 96 -3.59 9.16 -2.98
N ILE A 97 -3.72 10.40 -3.48
CA ILE A 97 -2.90 11.54 -3.04
C ILE A 97 -3.58 12.40 -1.98
N LYS A 98 -4.85 12.15 -1.70
CA LYS A 98 -5.60 12.88 -0.66
C LYS A 98 -5.27 12.26 0.69
N PRO A 99 -5.00 13.10 1.73
CA PRO A 99 -4.87 12.55 3.07
C PRO A 99 -6.17 11.84 3.45
N PRO A 100 -6.10 10.67 4.11
CA PRO A 100 -7.30 10.02 4.61
C PRO A 100 -7.99 10.99 5.56
N THR A 101 -9.31 11.12 5.42
CA THR A 101 -10.12 11.81 6.42
C THR A 101 -10.02 10.96 7.69
N LEU A 102 -9.25 11.44 8.66
CA LEU A 102 -9.12 10.79 9.96
C LEU A 102 -10.47 10.90 10.67
N THR A 103 -11.35 9.95 10.45
CA THR A 103 -12.43 9.70 11.41
C THR A 103 -11.74 9.25 12.69
N ALA A 104 -11.93 10.02 13.76
CA ALA A 104 -11.25 9.90 15.03
C ALA A 104 -11.51 8.53 15.68
N GLY A 105 -10.55 7.65 15.56
CA GLY A 105 -10.38 6.42 16.30
C GLY A 105 -8.92 6.32 16.72
N ARG A 106 -8.50 7.14 17.68
CA ARG A 106 -7.20 6.99 18.33
C ARG A 106 -7.25 5.77 19.23
N ASP A 107 -6.85 4.64 18.74
CA ASP A 107 -6.43 3.56 19.62
C ASP A 107 -4.94 3.76 19.98
N LYS A 108 -4.73 4.21 21.22
CA LYS A 108 -3.42 4.46 21.84
C LYS A 108 -2.84 3.19 22.46
N SER A 109 -2.91 2.05 21.81
CA SER A 109 -2.33 0.84 22.39
C SER A 109 -1.69 -0.05 21.33
N ALA A 110 -0.44 0.17 21.04
CA ALA A 110 0.55 -0.87 20.70
C ALA A 110 1.89 -0.25 20.28
N SER A 111 2.65 0.24 21.25
CA SER A 111 4.10 0.29 21.11
C SER A 111 4.65 -1.06 21.57
N PRO A 112 5.33 -1.85 20.73
CA PRO A 112 6.04 -3.01 21.22
C PRO A 112 7.24 -2.54 22.06
N LYS A 113 7.24 -2.87 23.34
CA LYS A 113 8.41 -2.72 24.21
C LYS A 113 9.54 -3.57 23.62
N ARG A 114 10.62 -2.93 23.20
CA ARG A 114 11.89 -3.62 22.97
C ARG A 114 12.42 -4.09 24.31
N SER A 115 12.45 -5.38 24.52
CA SER A 115 13.21 -6.00 25.62
C SER A 115 14.70 -5.97 25.24
N ASN A 116 15.51 -5.49 26.17
CA ASN A 116 16.98 -5.64 26.12
C ASN A 116 17.38 -7.12 26.12
#